data_061612ff9b98b50332b9fbce9a40c630
#
_entry.id   061612ff9b98b50332b9fbce9a40c630
#
_cell.length_a   1.000
_cell.length_b   1.000
_cell.length_c   1.000
_cell.angle_alpha   90.00
_cell.angle_beta   90.00
_cell.angle_gamma   90.00
#
_symmetry.space_group_name_H-M   'P 1'
#
loop_
_entity.id
_entity.type
_entity.pdbx_description
1 polymer ?
#
loop_
_entity_poly.entity_id
_entity_poly.type
_entity_poly.pdbx_seq_one_letter_code
_entity_poly.pdbx_strand_id
1 'polypeptide(L)'
;MESNPNISSSRLAHLTCPSSVVNSSESNSWEGLLLEHHRIPEGERVETVTDRHVLWLWTTSYSGEYAGQGGRFVRCSKGRGAITVTPVGVIPTLHTYTRSEVILCAFDSHFVRSILSELDRQPRAEPIIRPKFQDSAIRRIMTLLSEEVRVGGPSGKLYSDSLAHALAIRYLLLGERPTHKKADSAVSALPPYALKRVLEKIAHSFQSEISLASLAREAGYSRGHFLKMFRTSMGMTPHRYLLKRRIDHARSLLKRREISIIDVAADSGFSSQAHLTQVFREHVGVTPGDYRRNQ
;
A
#
# COMPACT_ATOMS: atom_id res chain seq x y z
N MET A 1 13.49 -14.25 33.88
CA MET A 1 13.18 -13.45 32.66
C MET A 1 13.76 -14.23 31.50
N GLU A 2 13.01 -15.20 31.04
CA GLU A 2 13.44 -16.04 29.91
C GLU A 2 13.13 -15.31 28.60
N SER A 3 14.17 -14.99 27.85
CA SER A 3 14.09 -14.44 26.52
C SER A 3 13.49 -15.50 25.59
N ASN A 4 12.30 -15.25 25.09
CA ASN A 4 11.63 -16.10 24.12
C ASN A 4 12.43 -16.04 22.79
N PRO A 5 13.02 -17.15 22.28
CA PRO A 5 13.95 -17.14 21.14
C PRO A 5 13.29 -16.96 19.77
N ASN A 6 11.97 -16.71 19.71
CA ASN A 6 11.19 -16.69 18.46
C ASN A 6 10.90 -15.28 17.87
N ILE A 7 11.66 -14.24 18.25
CA ILE A 7 11.35 -12.84 17.85
C ILE A 7 12.10 -12.40 16.59
N SER A 8 12.78 -13.29 15.87
CA SER A 8 13.84 -12.88 14.93
C SER A 8 13.43 -12.64 13.48
N SER A 9 12.17 -12.85 13.04
CA SER A 9 11.79 -12.52 11.64
C SER A 9 10.30 -12.26 11.43
N SER A 10 9.80 -11.13 11.94
CA SER A 10 8.44 -10.70 11.60
C SER A 10 8.31 -10.41 10.09
N ARG A 11 7.40 -11.12 9.42
CA ARG A 11 7.09 -10.88 8.01
C ARG A 11 6.27 -9.62 7.76
N LEU A 12 5.63 -9.06 8.81
CA LEU A 12 4.79 -7.87 8.72
C LEU A 12 5.44 -6.62 9.35
N ALA A 13 6.66 -6.72 9.89
CA ALA A 13 7.33 -5.59 10.56
C ALA A 13 7.53 -4.37 9.64
N HIS A 14 7.70 -4.59 8.34
CA HIS A 14 7.83 -3.52 7.35
C HIS A 14 6.55 -2.68 7.18
N LEU A 15 5.40 -3.18 7.66
CA LEU A 15 4.11 -2.48 7.57
C LEU A 15 3.92 -1.47 8.70
N THR A 16 4.68 -1.59 9.78
CA THR A 16 4.60 -0.72 10.96
C THR A 16 5.88 0.11 11.12
N CYS A 17 5.87 1.10 11.99
CA CYS A 17 7.13 1.66 12.51
C CYS A 17 7.95 0.52 13.15
N PRO A 18 9.27 0.67 13.35
CA PRO A 18 10.06 -0.33 14.05
C PRO A 18 9.32 -0.77 15.31
N SER A 19 8.72 -1.95 15.27
CA SER A 19 7.80 -2.45 16.28
C SER A 19 8.31 -3.74 16.87
N SER A 20 7.90 -4.06 18.08
CA SER A 20 8.11 -5.37 18.65
C SER A 20 6.91 -6.27 18.37
N VAL A 21 7.16 -7.46 17.84
CA VAL A 21 6.15 -8.51 17.71
C VAL A 21 5.92 -9.13 19.07
N VAL A 22 4.67 -9.16 19.51
CA VAL A 22 4.25 -9.79 20.78
C VAL A 22 3.95 -11.27 20.55
N ASN A 23 3.20 -11.57 19.49
CA ASN A 23 2.81 -12.93 19.10
C ASN A 23 2.74 -13.01 17.58
N SER A 24 3.01 -14.21 17.02
CA SER A 24 2.91 -14.51 15.59
C SER A 24 2.32 -15.89 15.37
N SER A 25 1.50 -16.04 14.32
CA SER A 25 0.99 -17.33 13.85
C SER A 25 1.94 -18.07 12.91
N GLU A 26 3.16 -17.58 12.71
CA GLU A 26 4.10 -18.17 11.76
C GLU A 26 4.40 -19.65 12.06
N SER A 27 4.47 -20.00 13.33
CA SER A 27 4.67 -21.40 13.77
C SER A 27 3.43 -22.28 13.65
N ASN A 28 2.24 -21.68 13.47
CA ASN A 28 0.97 -22.43 13.47
C ASN A 28 0.59 -23.01 12.11
N SER A 29 1.35 -22.70 11.05
CA SER A 29 1.14 -23.18 9.67
C SER A 29 -0.30 -23.01 9.16
N TRP A 30 -0.94 -21.87 9.48
CA TRP A 30 -2.28 -21.55 9.01
C TRP A 30 -2.29 -21.32 7.49
N GLU A 31 -3.35 -21.74 6.82
CA GLU A 31 -3.46 -21.60 5.39
C GLU A 31 -3.80 -20.17 4.98
N GLY A 32 -2.94 -19.56 4.15
CA GLY A 32 -3.18 -18.27 3.50
C GLY A 32 -3.33 -17.05 4.41
N LEU A 33 -3.22 -17.21 5.74
CA LEU A 33 -3.32 -16.14 6.73
C LEU A 33 -2.10 -16.10 7.64
N LEU A 34 -1.50 -14.92 7.74
CA LEU A 34 -0.51 -14.61 8.78
C LEU A 34 -1.12 -13.61 9.76
N LEU A 35 -1.11 -13.95 11.05
CA LEU A 35 -1.50 -13.05 12.13
C LEU A 35 -0.28 -12.68 12.97
N GLU A 36 -0.09 -11.38 13.20
CA GLU A 36 0.90 -10.87 14.14
C GLU A 36 0.30 -9.80 15.05
N HIS A 37 0.68 -9.83 16.31
CA HIS A 37 0.36 -8.78 17.29
C HIS A 37 1.59 -7.91 17.50
N HIS A 38 1.46 -6.61 17.23
CA HIS A 38 2.56 -5.64 17.29
C HIS A 38 2.33 -4.59 18.36
N ARG A 39 3.42 -4.21 19.04
CA ARG A 39 3.54 -2.94 19.78
C ARG A 39 4.26 -1.94 18.90
N ILE A 40 3.57 -0.88 18.54
CA ILE A 40 4.08 0.17 17.67
C ILE A 40 4.53 1.32 18.53
N PRO A 41 5.83 1.71 18.52
CA PRO A 41 6.32 2.90 19.21
C PRO A 41 5.88 4.18 18.46
N GLU A 42 6.14 5.32 19.08
CA GLU A 42 6.16 6.59 18.37
C GLU A 42 7.28 6.58 17.34
N GLY A 43 7.05 7.23 16.19
CA GLY A 43 8.06 7.29 15.14
C GLY A 43 7.48 7.37 13.73
N GLU A 44 8.37 7.29 12.77
CA GLU A 44 8.05 7.36 11.35
C GLU A 44 8.26 6.00 10.68
N ARG A 45 7.36 5.69 9.73
CA ARG A 45 7.53 4.64 8.74
C ARG A 45 7.43 5.26 7.36
N VAL A 46 8.47 5.13 6.59
CA VAL A 46 8.51 5.58 5.20
C VAL A 46 7.52 4.79 4.32
N GLU A 47 7.19 5.36 3.17
CA GLU A 47 6.37 4.68 2.17
C GLU A 47 6.91 3.27 1.88
N THR A 48 6.03 2.27 1.92
CA THR A 48 6.36 0.88 1.64
C THR A 48 5.30 0.22 0.76
N VAL A 49 5.53 -1.01 0.34
CA VAL A 49 4.60 -1.79 -0.50
C VAL A 49 4.25 -3.08 0.23
N THR A 50 2.98 -3.48 0.16
CA THR A 50 2.55 -4.81 0.59
C THR A 50 2.01 -5.60 -0.59
N ASP A 51 2.37 -6.89 -0.66
CA ASP A 51 1.83 -7.90 -1.57
C ASP A 51 0.63 -8.66 -0.97
N ARG A 52 0.25 -8.31 0.26
CA ARG A 52 -0.83 -8.93 1.03
C ARG A 52 -1.97 -7.97 1.29
N HIS A 53 -3.18 -8.50 1.41
CA HIS A 53 -4.32 -7.78 1.92
C HIS A 53 -4.28 -7.79 3.44
N VAL A 54 -4.27 -6.63 4.10
CA VAL A 54 -4.06 -6.53 5.55
C VAL A 54 -5.25 -5.90 6.25
N LEU A 55 -5.75 -6.58 7.27
CA LEU A 55 -6.68 -6.05 8.26
C LEU A 55 -5.91 -5.72 9.54
N TRP A 56 -6.13 -4.53 10.06
CA TRP A 56 -5.52 -4.02 11.30
C TRP A 56 -6.60 -3.84 12.35
N LEU A 57 -6.53 -4.54 13.45
CA LEU A 57 -7.41 -4.35 14.60
C LEU A 57 -6.65 -3.62 15.69
N TRP A 58 -7.01 -2.38 15.96
CA TRP A 58 -6.40 -1.56 16.99
C TRP A 58 -6.91 -1.98 18.38
N THR A 59 -6.03 -2.51 19.20
CA THR A 59 -6.35 -2.98 20.56
C THR A 59 -6.22 -1.88 21.60
N THR A 60 -5.48 -0.82 21.26
CA THR A 60 -5.38 0.44 22.03
C THR A 60 -5.75 1.63 21.15
N SER A 61 -5.81 2.83 21.72
CA SER A 61 -5.97 4.06 20.94
C SER A 61 -4.71 4.36 20.15
N TYR A 62 -4.91 4.93 18.96
CA TYR A 62 -3.86 5.36 18.04
C TYR A 62 -4.07 6.79 17.63
N SER A 63 -3.01 7.57 17.58
CA SER A 63 -2.95 8.91 17.01
C SER A 63 -1.72 9.04 16.11
N GLY A 64 -1.89 9.62 14.94
CA GLY A 64 -0.83 9.80 13.97
C GLY A 64 -1.29 10.57 12.75
N GLU A 65 -0.47 10.61 11.73
CA GLU A 65 -0.82 11.13 10.41
C GLU A 65 -0.19 10.28 9.30
N TYR A 66 -0.78 10.32 8.13
CA TYR A 66 -0.26 9.63 6.95
C TYR A 66 -0.14 10.59 5.79
N ALA A 67 0.82 10.35 4.90
CA ALA A 67 1.00 11.11 3.68
C ALA A 67 -0.21 10.91 2.77
N GLY A 68 -1.05 11.94 2.69
CA GLY A 68 -2.21 11.99 1.80
C GLY A 68 -1.85 12.41 0.39
N GLN A 69 -2.89 12.64 -0.43
CA GLN A 69 -2.72 13.10 -1.80
C GLN A 69 -1.99 14.46 -1.85
N GLY A 70 -0.99 14.55 -2.71
CA GLY A 70 -0.21 15.79 -2.90
C GLY A 70 0.85 16.05 -1.83
N GLY A 71 1.23 15.03 -1.04
CA GLY A 71 2.30 15.14 -0.03
C GLY A 71 1.86 15.85 1.26
N ARG A 72 0.59 16.19 1.42
CA ARG A 72 0.06 16.72 2.68
C ARG A 72 -0.23 15.59 3.65
N PHE A 73 0.22 15.76 4.88
CA PHE A 73 -0.10 14.82 5.95
C PHE A 73 -1.55 15.01 6.43
N VAL A 74 -2.25 13.88 6.58
CA VAL A 74 -3.64 13.83 7.06
C VAL A 74 -3.63 13.20 8.44
N ARG A 75 -4.04 13.97 9.45
CA ARG A 75 -4.18 13.47 10.82
C ARG A 75 -5.25 12.39 10.90
N CYS A 76 -4.97 11.34 11.63
CA CYS A 76 -5.91 10.27 11.91
C CYS A 76 -5.81 9.79 13.35
N SER A 77 -6.96 9.48 13.92
CA SER A 77 -7.07 8.86 15.23
C SER A 77 -7.98 7.64 15.17
N LYS A 78 -7.65 6.62 15.94
CA LYS A 78 -8.39 5.37 15.99
C LYS A 78 -8.60 4.99 17.46
N GLY A 79 -9.82 4.67 17.82
CA GLY A 79 -10.12 4.13 19.15
C GLY A 79 -9.91 2.62 19.18
N ARG A 80 -9.90 2.06 20.38
CA ARG A 80 -9.88 0.61 20.61
C ARG A 80 -11.02 -0.08 19.83
N GLY A 81 -10.71 -1.17 19.15
CA GLY A 81 -11.64 -1.92 18.32
C GLY A 81 -11.87 -1.33 16.92
N ALA A 82 -11.23 -0.22 16.57
CA ALA A 82 -11.25 0.29 15.20
C ALA A 82 -10.48 -0.67 14.28
N ILE A 83 -10.96 -0.77 13.04
CA ILE A 83 -10.35 -1.61 12.01
C ILE A 83 -9.83 -0.71 10.89
N THR A 84 -8.66 -1.03 10.36
CA THR A 84 -8.11 -0.45 9.13
C THR A 84 -8.03 -1.54 8.08
N VAL A 85 -8.31 -1.20 6.83
CA VAL A 85 -8.12 -2.08 5.66
C VAL A 85 -7.03 -1.51 4.80
N THR A 86 -6.05 -2.32 4.48
CA THR A 86 -4.98 -2.02 3.53
C THR A 86 -4.94 -3.12 2.48
N PRO A 87 -5.47 -2.89 1.27
CA PRO A 87 -5.31 -3.82 0.15
C PRO A 87 -3.84 -3.92 -0.28
N VAL A 88 -3.55 -4.90 -1.14
CA VAL A 88 -2.26 -4.97 -1.85
C VAL A 88 -1.94 -3.64 -2.51
N GLY A 89 -0.71 -3.17 -2.37
CA GLY A 89 -0.24 -1.93 -2.98
C GLY A 89 0.64 -1.07 -2.07
N VAL A 90 0.67 0.21 -2.39
CA VAL A 90 1.49 1.21 -1.67
C VAL A 90 0.83 1.60 -0.35
N ILE A 91 1.60 1.54 0.72
CA ILE A 91 1.24 2.06 2.03
C ILE A 91 2.00 3.36 2.23
N PRO A 92 1.31 4.50 2.42
CA PRO A 92 1.96 5.80 2.49
C PRO A 92 2.84 5.95 3.74
N THR A 93 3.75 6.92 3.73
CA THR A 93 4.48 7.34 4.93
C THR A 93 3.52 7.62 6.08
N LEU A 94 3.90 7.16 7.26
CA LEU A 94 3.09 7.22 8.48
C LEU A 94 3.92 7.80 9.63
N HIS A 95 3.41 8.83 10.29
CA HIS A 95 3.95 9.31 11.56
C HIS A 95 3.03 8.87 12.70
N THR A 96 3.57 8.14 13.66
CA THR A 96 2.85 7.65 14.83
C THR A 96 3.21 8.50 16.05
N TYR A 97 2.21 9.10 16.69
CA TYR A 97 2.38 10.02 17.82
C TYR A 97 2.13 9.38 19.18
N THR A 98 1.54 8.18 19.21
CA THR A 98 1.23 7.48 20.44
C THR A 98 1.67 6.02 20.35
N ARG A 99 2.25 5.51 21.42
CA ARG A 99 2.47 4.06 21.54
C ARG A 99 1.14 3.35 21.43
N SER A 100 1.07 2.33 20.58
CA SER A 100 -0.17 1.64 20.25
C SER A 100 0.06 0.15 20.08
N GLU A 101 -1.00 -0.62 20.24
CA GLU A 101 -0.98 -2.05 19.96
C GLU A 101 -2.00 -2.37 18.87
N VAL A 102 -1.63 -3.30 17.98
CA VAL A 102 -2.44 -3.68 16.83
C VAL A 102 -2.26 -5.15 16.50
N ILE A 103 -3.35 -5.81 16.15
CA ILE A 103 -3.36 -7.15 15.59
C ILE A 103 -3.46 -6.99 14.06
N LEU A 104 -2.51 -7.56 13.34
CA LEU A 104 -2.44 -7.60 11.88
C LEU A 104 -2.89 -8.99 11.40
N CYS A 105 -3.86 -9.05 10.50
CA CYS A 105 -4.21 -10.25 9.74
C CYS A 105 -3.90 -9.99 8.27
N ALA A 106 -2.88 -10.63 7.73
CA ALA A 106 -2.43 -10.48 6.37
C ALA A 106 -2.79 -11.73 5.55
N PHE A 107 -3.60 -11.54 4.51
CA PHE A 107 -3.99 -12.60 3.59
C PHE A 107 -3.02 -12.68 2.42
N ASP A 108 -2.62 -13.89 2.09
CA ASP A 108 -1.96 -14.17 0.83
C ASP A 108 -2.90 -13.92 -0.35
N SER A 109 -2.38 -13.32 -1.43
CA SER A 109 -3.17 -13.01 -2.62
C SER A 109 -3.69 -14.26 -3.34
N HIS A 110 -3.00 -15.40 -3.23
CA HIS A 110 -3.47 -16.66 -3.78
C HIS A 110 -4.68 -17.18 -2.99
N PHE A 111 -4.59 -17.16 -1.67
CA PHE A 111 -5.68 -17.55 -0.78
C PHE A 111 -6.94 -16.71 -1.01
N VAL A 112 -6.80 -15.39 -1.15
CA VAL A 112 -7.95 -14.51 -1.47
C VAL A 112 -8.56 -14.87 -2.81
N ARG A 113 -7.75 -15.19 -3.83
CA ARG A 113 -8.26 -15.62 -5.14
C ARG A 113 -8.97 -16.97 -5.11
N SER A 114 -8.46 -17.96 -4.32
CA SER A 114 -9.14 -19.25 -4.20
C SER A 114 -10.52 -19.08 -3.60
N ILE A 115 -10.65 -18.30 -2.54
CA ILE A 115 -11.96 -17.99 -1.94
C ILE A 115 -12.89 -17.27 -2.94
N LEU A 116 -12.36 -16.32 -3.72
CA LEU A 116 -13.15 -15.64 -4.75
C LEU A 116 -13.71 -16.62 -5.79
N SER A 117 -12.95 -17.66 -6.16
CA SER A 117 -13.43 -18.67 -7.13
C SER A 117 -14.52 -19.59 -6.57
N GLU A 118 -14.59 -19.73 -5.25
CA GLU A 118 -15.57 -20.57 -4.56
C GLU A 118 -16.85 -19.83 -4.16
N LEU A 119 -16.85 -18.48 -4.22
CA LEU A 119 -18.00 -17.70 -3.86
C LEU A 119 -19.09 -17.78 -4.96
N ASP A 120 -20.31 -18.20 -4.58
CA ASP A 120 -21.49 -18.20 -5.46
C ASP A 120 -21.80 -16.82 -6.02
N ARG A 121 -21.44 -15.79 -5.27
CA ARG A 121 -21.64 -14.40 -5.64
C ARG A 121 -20.33 -13.65 -5.63
N GLN A 122 -19.90 -13.22 -6.81
CA GLN A 122 -18.70 -12.40 -6.93
C GLN A 122 -18.91 -11.00 -6.31
N PRO A 123 -17.96 -10.52 -5.50
CA PRO A 123 -18.02 -9.15 -4.97
C PRO A 123 -18.07 -8.13 -6.11
N ARG A 124 -18.94 -7.13 -5.98
CA ARG A 124 -19.12 -6.07 -7.00
C ARG A 124 -17.93 -5.13 -7.12
N ALA A 125 -17.12 -5.06 -6.09
CA ALA A 125 -15.93 -4.22 -6.05
C ALA A 125 -14.88 -4.83 -5.13
N GLU A 126 -13.60 -4.61 -5.49
CA GLU A 126 -12.48 -4.96 -4.62
C GLU A 126 -12.49 -4.12 -3.34
N PRO A 127 -12.00 -4.67 -2.21
CA PRO A 127 -11.82 -3.91 -0.99
C PRO A 127 -10.90 -2.72 -1.22
N ILE A 128 -11.33 -1.54 -0.77
CA ILE A 128 -10.57 -0.29 -0.86
C ILE A 128 -9.91 0.03 0.48
N ILE A 129 -8.91 0.90 0.46
CA ILE A 129 -8.30 1.43 1.69
C ILE A 129 -9.39 2.07 2.55
N ARG A 130 -9.54 1.57 3.77
CA ARG A 130 -10.44 2.13 4.78
C ARG A 130 -9.62 2.45 6.04
N PRO A 131 -9.25 3.71 6.24
CA PRO A 131 -8.39 4.10 7.36
C PRO A 131 -9.03 3.85 8.74
N LYS A 132 -10.36 3.86 8.80
CA LYS A 132 -11.11 3.61 10.04
C LYS A 132 -12.52 3.14 9.73
N PHE A 133 -12.91 1.97 10.23
CA PHE A 133 -14.30 1.52 10.24
C PHE A 133 -14.55 0.57 11.42
N GLN A 134 -15.78 0.14 11.60
CA GLN A 134 -16.16 -0.84 12.62
C GLN A 134 -16.97 -1.96 11.98
N ASP A 135 -16.59 -3.18 12.30
CA ASP A 135 -17.32 -4.39 11.96
C ASP A 135 -17.20 -5.39 13.11
N SER A 136 -18.31 -5.69 13.76
CA SER A 136 -18.30 -6.56 14.94
C SER A 136 -17.92 -8.00 14.61
N ALA A 137 -18.24 -8.49 13.41
CA ALA A 137 -17.90 -9.86 13.00
C ALA A 137 -16.39 -9.96 12.72
N ILE A 138 -15.81 -9.05 11.92
CA ILE A 138 -14.37 -9.00 11.67
C ILE A 138 -13.61 -8.90 12.99
N ARG A 139 -14.03 -7.99 13.88
CA ARG A 139 -13.38 -7.83 15.19
C ARG A 139 -13.40 -9.12 16.00
N ARG A 140 -14.56 -9.80 16.09
CA ARG A 140 -14.69 -11.06 16.82
C ARG A 140 -13.76 -12.14 16.27
N ILE A 141 -13.75 -12.32 14.94
CA ILE A 141 -12.93 -13.34 14.29
C ILE A 141 -11.44 -13.05 14.52
N MET A 142 -11.00 -11.80 14.33
CA MET A 142 -9.60 -11.41 14.58
C MET A 142 -9.21 -11.61 16.06
N THR A 143 -10.13 -11.36 16.99
CA THR A 143 -9.87 -11.60 18.42
C THR A 143 -9.72 -13.10 18.71
N LEU A 144 -10.61 -13.96 18.18
CA LEU A 144 -10.51 -15.40 18.35
C LEU A 144 -9.21 -15.97 17.76
N LEU A 145 -8.83 -15.55 16.56
CA LEU A 145 -7.55 -15.94 15.95
C LEU A 145 -6.34 -15.49 16.79
N SER A 146 -6.41 -14.27 17.34
CA SER A 146 -5.34 -13.76 18.21
C SER A 146 -5.23 -14.55 19.54
N GLU A 147 -6.36 -14.98 20.09
CA GLU A 147 -6.39 -15.84 21.27
C GLU A 147 -5.79 -17.20 20.99
N GLU A 148 -6.11 -17.83 19.85
CA GLU A 148 -5.52 -19.10 19.42
C GLU A 148 -3.99 -18.99 19.34
N VAL A 149 -3.45 -17.92 18.70
CA VAL A 149 -1.99 -17.72 18.65
C VAL A 149 -1.40 -17.57 20.03
N ARG A 150 -2.05 -16.82 20.92
CA ARG A 150 -1.55 -16.54 22.28
C ARG A 150 -1.43 -17.79 23.16
N VAL A 151 -2.33 -18.76 22.96
CA VAL A 151 -2.36 -20.00 23.75
C VAL A 151 -1.76 -21.20 23.04
N GLY A 152 -1.13 -21.00 21.86
CA GLY A 152 -0.43 -22.06 21.11
C GLY A 152 -1.30 -22.92 20.22
N GLY A 153 -2.53 -22.48 19.88
CA GLY A 153 -3.40 -23.14 18.90
C GLY A 153 -4.10 -24.41 19.39
N PRO A 154 -4.65 -24.46 20.60
CA PRO A 154 -5.21 -25.68 21.18
C PRO A 154 -6.43 -26.23 20.42
N SER A 155 -7.16 -25.37 19.69
CA SER A 155 -8.34 -25.80 18.92
C SER A 155 -7.99 -26.46 17.60
N GLY A 156 -6.73 -26.47 17.21
CA GLY A 156 -6.21 -27.16 16.03
C GLY A 156 -6.39 -26.41 14.71
N LYS A 157 -5.75 -26.93 13.67
CA LYS A 157 -5.66 -26.27 12.35
C LYS A 157 -7.02 -26.03 11.70
N LEU A 158 -7.95 -27.00 11.77
CA LEU A 158 -9.27 -26.90 11.16
C LEU A 158 -10.06 -25.69 11.69
N TYR A 159 -9.99 -25.43 13.00
CA TYR A 159 -10.66 -24.28 13.60
C TYR A 159 -10.08 -22.97 13.10
N SER A 160 -8.76 -22.85 13.13
CA SER A 160 -8.07 -21.63 12.69
C SER A 160 -8.27 -21.35 11.19
N ASP A 161 -8.19 -22.38 10.34
CA ASP A 161 -8.44 -22.26 8.91
C ASP A 161 -9.92 -21.86 8.63
N SER A 162 -10.87 -22.40 9.38
CA SER A 162 -12.28 -22.00 9.25
C SER A 162 -12.50 -20.52 9.60
N LEU A 163 -11.85 -20.03 10.64
CA LEU A 163 -11.86 -18.61 11.01
C LEU A 163 -11.15 -17.74 9.96
N ALA A 164 -10.05 -18.20 9.38
CA ALA A 164 -9.34 -17.50 8.31
C ALA A 164 -10.23 -17.35 7.07
N HIS A 165 -10.93 -18.42 6.65
CA HIS A 165 -11.89 -18.37 5.55
C HIS A 165 -13.05 -17.41 5.84
N ALA A 166 -13.65 -17.51 7.03
CA ALA A 166 -14.71 -16.60 7.43
C ALA A 166 -14.27 -15.13 7.43
N LEU A 167 -13.04 -14.86 7.88
CA LEU A 167 -12.45 -13.52 7.89
C LEU A 167 -12.21 -12.99 6.46
N ALA A 168 -11.68 -13.84 5.57
CA ALA A 168 -11.41 -13.48 4.19
C ALA A 168 -12.71 -13.22 3.41
N ILE A 169 -13.75 -14.06 3.58
CA ILE A 169 -15.09 -13.83 3.00
C ILE A 169 -15.64 -12.48 3.48
N ARG A 170 -15.60 -12.20 4.78
CA ARG A 170 -16.06 -10.91 5.32
C ARG A 170 -15.26 -9.73 4.77
N TYR A 171 -13.95 -9.89 4.62
CA TYR A 171 -13.07 -8.89 4.00
C TYR A 171 -13.52 -8.60 2.56
N LEU A 172 -13.73 -9.62 1.74
CA LEU A 172 -14.15 -9.48 0.34
C LEU A 172 -15.51 -8.80 0.22
N LEU A 173 -16.45 -9.13 1.09
CA LEU A 173 -17.78 -8.52 1.12
C LEU A 173 -17.78 -7.06 1.65
N LEU A 174 -16.68 -6.53 2.15
CA LEU A 174 -16.58 -5.12 2.54
C LEU A 174 -16.75 -4.17 1.35
N GLY A 175 -16.42 -4.60 0.14
CA GLY A 175 -16.66 -3.82 -1.09
C GLY A 175 -18.14 -3.56 -1.38
N GLU A 176 -19.04 -4.38 -0.86
CA GLU A 176 -20.49 -4.31 -1.12
C GLU A 176 -21.26 -3.42 -0.15
N ARG A 177 -20.69 -3.08 1.01
CA ARG A 177 -21.39 -2.26 2.00
C ARG A 177 -21.38 -0.79 1.59
N PRO A 178 -22.57 -0.17 1.41
CA PRO A 178 -22.62 1.28 1.24
C PRO A 178 -22.01 1.92 2.49
N THR A 179 -21.02 2.75 2.30
CA THR A 179 -20.51 3.62 3.36
C THR A 179 -21.60 4.60 3.71
N HIS A 180 -22.35 4.37 4.80
CA HIS A 180 -23.25 5.38 5.36
C HIS A 180 -22.43 6.56 5.88
N LYS A 181 -22.07 7.43 4.97
CA LYS A 181 -21.87 8.87 5.13
C LYS A 181 -21.75 9.44 3.73
N LYS A 182 -22.49 10.52 3.47
CA LYS A 182 -22.21 11.44 2.38
C LYS A 182 -20.73 11.84 2.45
N ALA A 183 -19.90 11.05 1.78
CA ALA A 183 -18.56 11.46 1.41
C ALA A 183 -18.68 11.82 -0.07
N ASP A 184 -18.27 13.02 -0.40
CA ASP A 184 -18.00 13.41 -1.77
C ASP A 184 -17.40 12.22 -2.51
N SER A 185 -17.87 11.96 -3.73
CA SER A 185 -17.59 10.82 -4.60
C SER A 185 -16.10 10.39 -4.52
N ALA A 186 -15.76 9.57 -3.52
CA ALA A 186 -14.42 9.01 -3.38
C ALA A 186 -14.22 8.03 -4.54
N VAL A 187 -13.46 8.47 -5.52
CA VAL A 187 -13.07 7.66 -6.66
C VAL A 187 -12.23 6.49 -6.15
N SER A 188 -12.66 5.27 -6.43
CA SER A 188 -11.91 4.05 -6.09
C SER A 188 -10.48 4.09 -6.65
N ALA A 189 -9.53 3.49 -5.93
CA ALA A 189 -8.19 3.27 -6.45
C ALA A 189 -8.21 2.30 -7.64
N LEU A 190 -7.18 2.32 -8.48
CA LEU A 190 -6.99 1.30 -9.51
C LEU A 190 -6.79 -0.08 -8.87
N PRO A 191 -7.43 -1.13 -9.38
CA PRO A 191 -7.14 -2.50 -8.97
C PRO A 191 -5.63 -2.80 -9.08
N PRO A 192 -5.05 -3.58 -8.15
CA PRO A 192 -3.61 -3.85 -8.11
C PRO A 192 -3.05 -4.36 -9.43
N TYR A 193 -3.75 -5.27 -10.10
CA TYR A 193 -3.34 -5.81 -11.40
C TYR A 193 -3.32 -4.74 -12.50
N ALA A 194 -4.31 -3.84 -12.52
CA ALA A 194 -4.41 -2.75 -13.48
C ALA A 194 -3.34 -1.70 -13.20
N LEU A 195 -3.11 -1.38 -11.92
CA LEU A 195 -2.04 -0.49 -11.51
C LEU A 195 -0.67 -1.06 -11.90
N LYS A 196 -0.40 -2.35 -11.62
CA LYS A 196 0.83 -3.03 -11.99
C LYS A 196 1.10 -2.94 -13.49
N ARG A 197 0.12 -3.29 -14.34
CA ARG A 197 0.24 -3.19 -15.82
C ARG A 197 0.55 -1.77 -16.28
N VAL A 198 -0.11 -0.77 -15.70
CA VAL A 198 0.14 0.65 -16.03
C VAL A 198 1.55 1.07 -15.63
N LEU A 199 2.00 0.71 -14.42
CA LEU A 199 3.34 1.03 -13.94
C LEU A 199 4.43 0.32 -14.75
N GLU A 200 4.23 -0.94 -15.12
CA GLU A 200 5.11 -1.69 -16.02
C GLU A 200 5.19 -1.03 -17.40
N LYS A 201 4.06 -0.63 -17.97
CA LYS A 201 4.03 0.09 -19.25
C LYS A 201 4.79 1.41 -19.18
N ILE A 202 4.62 2.18 -18.08
CA ILE A 202 5.39 3.41 -17.88
C ILE A 202 6.88 3.09 -17.75
N ALA A 203 7.25 2.06 -16.97
CA ALA A 203 8.65 1.68 -16.76
C ALA A 203 9.36 1.26 -18.04
N HIS A 204 8.66 0.57 -18.95
CA HIS A 204 9.23 0.13 -20.24
C HIS A 204 9.25 1.22 -21.31
N SER A 205 8.36 2.22 -21.21
CA SER A 205 8.15 3.18 -22.31
C SER A 205 8.30 4.64 -21.90
N PHE A 206 8.82 4.96 -20.69
CA PHE A 206 8.87 6.35 -20.19
C PHE A 206 9.68 7.30 -21.08
N GLN A 207 10.62 6.79 -21.87
CA GLN A 207 11.42 7.55 -22.81
C GLN A 207 10.61 7.98 -24.04
N SER A 208 9.58 7.24 -24.38
CA SER A 208 8.71 7.50 -25.52
C SER A 208 7.51 8.36 -25.12
N GLU A 209 6.73 8.80 -26.10
CA GLU A 209 5.48 9.51 -25.85
C GLU A 209 4.41 8.54 -25.35
N ILE A 210 3.97 8.73 -24.11
CA ILE A 210 2.89 7.95 -23.50
C ILE A 210 1.67 8.84 -23.34
N SER A 211 0.59 8.51 -24.07
CA SER A 211 -0.67 9.23 -23.93
C SER A 211 -1.50 8.73 -22.73
N LEU A 212 -2.26 9.64 -22.12
CA LEU A 212 -3.24 9.28 -21.08
C LEU A 212 -4.24 8.23 -21.58
N ALA A 213 -4.60 8.31 -22.89
CA ALA A 213 -5.51 7.34 -23.52
C ALA A 213 -4.92 5.92 -23.56
N SER A 214 -3.60 5.81 -23.83
CA SER A 214 -2.93 4.50 -23.87
C SER A 214 -2.85 3.86 -22.49
N LEU A 215 -2.60 4.66 -21.43
CA LEU A 215 -2.58 4.18 -20.05
C LEU A 215 -3.98 3.81 -19.55
N ALA A 216 -4.99 4.60 -19.89
CA ALA A 216 -6.38 4.30 -19.54
C ALA A 216 -6.86 2.99 -20.20
N ARG A 217 -6.51 2.76 -21.47
CA ARG A 217 -6.79 1.50 -22.18
C ARG A 217 -6.07 0.33 -21.54
N GLU A 218 -4.82 0.50 -21.13
CA GLU A 218 -4.05 -0.52 -20.44
C GLU A 218 -4.71 -0.94 -19.12
N ALA A 219 -5.27 0.03 -18.42
CA ALA A 219 -6.00 -0.20 -17.18
C ALA A 219 -7.42 -0.75 -17.37
N GLY A 220 -7.97 -0.68 -18.60
CA GLY A 220 -9.36 -1.09 -18.89
C GLY A 220 -10.43 -0.06 -18.51
N TYR A 221 -10.07 1.25 -18.43
CA TYR A 221 -10.98 2.31 -18.00
C TYR A 221 -11.06 3.47 -18.99
N SER A 222 -12.12 4.30 -18.87
CA SER A 222 -12.20 5.57 -19.58
C SER A 222 -11.13 6.55 -19.06
N ARG A 223 -10.69 7.51 -19.88
CA ARG A 223 -9.65 8.49 -19.50
C ARG A 223 -9.95 9.22 -18.20
N GLY A 224 -11.18 9.71 -18.03
CA GLY A 224 -11.57 10.46 -16.85
C GLY A 224 -11.61 9.59 -15.58
N HIS A 225 -12.10 8.37 -15.68
CA HIS A 225 -12.15 7.43 -14.58
C HIS A 225 -10.74 6.97 -14.20
N PHE A 226 -9.94 6.57 -15.19
CA PHE A 226 -8.54 6.21 -14.98
C PHE A 226 -7.73 7.30 -14.28
N LEU A 227 -7.85 8.58 -14.74
CA LEU A 227 -7.13 9.69 -14.13
C LEU A 227 -7.44 9.84 -12.64
N LYS A 228 -8.72 9.74 -12.28
CA LYS A 228 -9.17 9.81 -10.89
C LYS A 228 -8.66 8.63 -10.09
N MET A 229 -8.83 7.40 -10.59
CA MET A 229 -8.42 6.16 -9.92
C MET A 229 -6.89 6.09 -9.74
N PHE A 230 -6.12 6.45 -10.79
CA PHE A 230 -4.66 6.49 -10.71
C PHE A 230 -4.19 7.51 -9.67
N ARG A 231 -4.83 8.70 -9.63
CA ARG A 231 -4.51 9.72 -8.62
C ARG A 231 -4.84 9.22 -7.21
N THR A 232 -5.91 8.47 -7.04
CA THR A 232 -6.27 7.84 -5.75
C THR A 232 -5.24 6.78 -5.36
N SER A 233 -4.74 5.98 -6.32
CA SER A 233 -3.76 4.92 -6.06
C SER A 233 -2.36 5.45 -5.77
N MET A 234 -1.92 6.48 -6.52
CA MET A 234 -0.52 6.93 -6.54
C MET A 234 -0.30 8.29 -5.87
N GLY A 235 -1.35 8.94 -5.38
CA GLY A 235 -1.28 10.29 -4.82
C GLY A 235 -0.96 11.40 -5.83
N MET A 236 -0.74 11.04 -7.11
CA MET A 236 -0.37 11.97 -8.18
C MET A 236 -0.98 11.57 -9.52
N THR A 237 -1.01 12.51 -10.47
CA THR A 237 -1.48 12.21 -11.83
C THR A 237 -0.50 11.31 -12.59
N PRO A 238 -0.97 10.52 -13.60
CA PRO A 238 -0.10 9.72 -14.47
C PRO A 238 1.02 10.54 -15.11
N HIS A 239 0.72 11.73 -15.57
CA HIS A 239 1.72 12.63 -16.17
C HIS A 239 2.80 13.04 -15.16
N ARG A 240 2.43 13.40 -13.92
CA ARG A 240 3.39 13.74 -12.87
C ARG A 240 4.25 12.54 -12.48
N TYR A 241 3.67 11.35 -12.44
CA TYR A 241 4.42 10.11 -12.21
C TYR A 241 5.43 9.83 -13.33
N LEU A 242 5.02 9.99 -14.59
CA LEU A 242 5.90 9.86 -15.75
C LEU A 242 7.07 10.86 -15.70
N LEU A 243 6.79 12.14 -15.39
CA LEU A 243 7.84 13.15 -15.23
C LEU A 243 8.82 12.80 -14.10
N LYS A 244 8.31 12.33 -12.96
CA LYS A 244 9.17 11.85 -11.85
C LYS A 244 10.11 10.75 -12.33
N ARG A 245 9.60 9.74 -13.04
CA ARG A 245 10.41 8.65 -13.59
C ARG A 245 11.48 9.14 -14.57
N ARG A 246 11.13 10.08 -15.45
CA ARG A 246 12.08 10.73 -16.36
C ARG A 246 13.17 11.51 -15.63
N ILE A 247 12.81 12.25 -14.60
CA ILE A 247 13.77 12.99 -13.77
C ILE A 247 14.70 12.04 -13.01
N ASP A 248 14.17 10.95 -12.42
CA ASP A 248 14.99 9.96 -11.73
C ASP A 248 16.00 9.29 -12.68
N HIS A 249 15.58 9.03 -13.92
CA HIS A 249 16.47 8.51 -14.95
C HIS A 249 17.51 9.55 -15.37
N ALA A 250 17.13 10.81 -15.60
CA ALA A 250 18.05 11.89 -15.91
C ALA A 250 19.11 12.06 -14.80
N ARG A 251 18.70 11.98 -13.53
CA ARG A 251 19.64 12.02 -12.38
C ARG A 251 20.67 10.90 -12.43
N SER A 252 20.26 9.70 -12.83
CA SER A 252 21.21 8.57 -12.98
C SER A 252 22.20 8.79 -14.12
N LEU A 253 21.75 9.33 -15.25
CA LEU A 253 22.62 9.64 -16.40
C LEU A 253 23.55 10.83 -16.13
N LEU A 254 23.10 11.84 -15.39
CA LEU A 254 23.92 13.01 -15.05
C LEU A 254 25.15 12.67 -14.20
N LYS A 255 25.19 11.53 -13.52
CA LYS A 255 26.38 11.03 -12.82
C LYS A 255 27.51 10.64 -13.78
N ARG A 256 27.18 10.38 -15.03
CA ARG A 256 28.11 10.01 -16.09
C ARG A 256 28.50 11.28 -16.83
N ARG A 257 29.73 11.75 -16.61
CA ARG A 257 30.22 13.05 -17.14
C ARG A 257 30.41 13.06 -18.66
N GLU A 258 30.58 11.88 -19.25
CA GLU A 258 30.76 11.69 -20.70
C GLU A 258 29.47 11.89 -21.52
N ILE A 259 28.30 11.83 -20.91
CA ILE A 259 27.03 12.01 -21.61
C ILE A 259 26.69 13.51 -21.67
N SER A 260 26.42 14.05 -22.85
CA SER A 260 25.99 15.44 -22.98
C SER A 260 24.61 15.68 -22.33
N ILE A 261 24.32 16.93 -21.89
CA ILE A 261 22.98 17.24 -21.31
C ILE A 261 21.87 17.09 -22.34
N ILE A 262 22.21 17.28 -23.62
CA ILE A 262 21.27 17.07 -24.74
C ILE A 262 20.90 15.58 -24.81
N ASP A 263 21.89 14.70 -24.78
CA ASP A 263 21.66 13.25 -24.82
C ASP A 263 20.91 12.77 -23.55
N VAL A 264 21.28 13.31 -22.37
CA VAL A 264 20.52 13.05 -21.13
C VAL A 264 19.03 13.43 -21.31
N ALA A 265 18.73 14.55 -21.96
CA ALA A 265 17.35 14.96 -22.22
C ALA A 265 16.64 13.96 -23.15
N ALA A 266 17.27 13.58 -24.26
CA ALA A 266 16.74 12.62 -25.21
C ALA A 266 16.51 11.24 -24.57
N ASP A 267 17.52 10.69 -23.92
CA ASP A 267 17.47 9.38 -23.27
C ASP A 267 16.52 9.31 -22.08
N SER A 268 16.19 10.45 -21.50
CA SER A 268 15.19 10.54 -20.43
C SER A 268 13.79 10.88 -20.94
N GLY A 269 13.59 10.96 -22.27
CA GLY A 269 12.28 11.18 -22.89
C GLY A 269 11.78 12.62 -22.85
N PHE A 270 12.68 13.61 -22.70
CA PHE A 270 12.33 15.02 -22.85
C PHE A 270 12.46 15.47 -24.29
N SER A 271 11.54 16.33 -24.74
CA SER A 271 11.52 16.84 -26.12
C SER A 271 12.70 17.77 -26.45
N SER A 272 13.37 18.33 -25.43
CA SER A 272 14.53 19.21 -25.58
C SER A 272 15.31 19.36 -24.29
N GLN A 273 16.57 19.82 -24.39
CA GLN A 273 17.38 20.19 -23.22
C GLN A 273 16.71 21.31 -22.38
N ALA A 274 16.06 22.26 -23.03
CA ALA A 274 15.38 23.36 -22.34
C ALA A 274 14.22 22.81 -21.48
N HIS A 275 13.43 21.89 -22.04
CA HIS A 275 12.35 21.21 -21.33
C HIS A 275 12.87 20.39 -20.13
N LEU A 276 13.95 19.60 -20.32
CA LEU A 276 14.61 18.92 -19.20
C LEU A 276 15.04 19.93 -18.13
N THR A 277 15.71 21.02 -18.52
CA THR A 277 16.26 22.01 -17.57
C THR A 277 15.17 22.63 -16.73
N GLN A 278 14.06 23.03 -17.34
CA GLN A 278 12.91 23.57 -16.64
C GLN A 278 12.32 22.59 -15.63
N VAL A 279 11.93 21.40 -16.11
CA VAL A 279 11.28 20.38 -15.27
C VAL A 279 12.21 19.85 -14.19
N PHE A 280 13.50 19.68 -14.49
CA PHE A 280 14.50 19.24 -13.52
C PHE A 280 14.67 20.28 -12.39
N ARG A 281 14.77 21.58 -12.73
CA ARG A 281 14.85 22.64 -11.74
C ARG A 281 13.60 22.73 -10.85
N GLU A 282 12.41 22.54 -11.43
CA GLU A 282 11.15 22.51 -10.67
C GLU A 282 11.08 21.33 -9.68
N HIS A 283 11.68 20.18 -10.01
CA HIS A 283 11.60 18.96 -9.20
C HIS A 283 12.78 18.76 -8.25
N VAL A 284 13.98 19.23 -8.62
CA VAL A 284 15.25 18.99 -7.90
C VAL A 284 15.77 20.26 -7.22
N GLY A 285 15.29 21.44 -7.66
CA GLY A 285 15.69 22.74 -7.11
C GLY A 285 16.91 23.37 -7.79
N VAL A 286 17.66 22.60 -8.60
CA VAL A 286 18.86 23.08 -9.31
C VAL A 286 18.81 22.65 -10.78
N THR A 287 19.63 23.30 -11.64
CA THR A 287 19.70 22.89 -13.05
C THR A 287 20.45 21.55 -13.22
N PRO A 288 20.24 20.81 -14.34
CA PRO A 288 21.00 19.59 -14.64
C PRO A 288 22.52 19.82 -14.65
N GLY A 289 22.97 20.98 -15.16
CA GLY A 289 24.38 21.35 -15.17
C GLY A 289 24.95 21.58 -13.78
N ASP A 290 24.22 22.27 -12.90
CA ASP A 290 24.61 22.47 -11.50
C ASP A 290 24.60 21.16 -10.74
N TYR A 291 23.56 20.32 -10.94
CA TYR A 291 23.48 19.00 -10.33
C TYR A 291 24.69 18.14 -10.68
N ARG A 292 25.11 18.14 -11.96
CA ARG A 292 26.30 17.41 -12.43
C ARG A 292 27.62 17.92 -11.79
N ARG A 293 27.75 19.23 -11.63
CA ARG A 293 28.96 19.82 -11.03
C ARG A 293 29.11 19.47 -9.55
N ASN A 294 27.99 19.27 -8.87
CA ASN A 294 27.96 19.00 -7.43
C ASN A 294 27.95 17.49 -7.09
N GLN A 295 28.14 16.61 -8.08
CA GLN A 295 28.34 15.15 -7.93
C GLN A 295 29.85 14.84 -8.07
#